data_ffbf61c38547758777e55017e81bf7fb
#
_entry.id   ffbf61c38547758777e55017e81bf7fb
#
_cell.length_a   1.000
_cell.length_b   1.000
_cell.length_c   1.000
_cell.angle_alpha   90.00
_cell.angle_beta   90.00
_cell.angle_gamma   90.00
#
_symmetry.space_group_name_H-M   'P 1'
#
loop_
_entity.id
_entity.type
_entity.pdbx_description
1 polymer ?
#
loop_
_entity_poly.entity_id
_entity_poly.type
_entity_poly.pdbx_seq_one_letter_code
_entity_poly.pdbx_strand_id
1 'polypeptide(L)'
;MRTHVKRLPVLAFALVASAVWLTGGPIPDRPEKLQFPPLSFNVPDASAMRVELNNGIPVYIIEDSQFPLVNVQLFFRGGQYLEPQGKEGLAELTGRVWRTGGAGNLSGQDLDEELDFLAARLSTSISGTNGSVSLNLLAKDLDRGMQLYMDVLLHPRFDEDRLAKAKDDLLAGMRKRNDDTSDIEGREWDRLLYGDDYWLNHLPTQASVDSIQRSDLVAFQGRLLNPKDIVVAVTGDFEKADMIRRLNATIGGISARAEPVPDVPQPTATPKPAVYLVNKPEVNQGRVSIGHMALKRPFDGEYALTVANDILGGGGFTSWIMSRVRSDEGLAYSAGSMYRINQTYPGTFKAFFQSKSASCARAAQITIDLMHKIQTQQVSDQELQTSKNSFVQTFPNRFQSPTQTASLYAVDELLGRSHQYWQDYRENINKVDAAAVQDAAEKYIHPDRLVILVVGNIDEILKGEADHPEAKFENFGELVRLPLRDPMTLKPITDDGK
;
A
#
# COMPACT_ATOMS: atom_id res chain seq x y z
N MET A 1 71.07 30.62 -59.35
CA MET A 1 70.92 30.22 -57.95
C MET A 1 69.63 29.45 -57.86
N ARG A 2 69.70 28.12 -57.65
CA ARG A 2 68.56 27.22 -57.63
C ARG A 2 68.15 26.98 -56.17
N THR A 3 66.95 27.37 -55.80
CA THR A 3 66.34 27.11 -54.50
C THR A 3 65.58 25.81 -54.55
N HIS A 4 65.98 24.82 -53.75
CA HIS A 4 65.30 23.56 -53.54
C HIS A 4 64.11 23.73 -52.58
N VAL A 5 62.91 23.53 -53.06
CA VAL A 5 61.69 23.39 -52.22
C VAL A 5 61.52 21.91 -51.88
N LYS A 6 61.71 21.59 -50.63
CA LYS A 6 61.39 20.25 -50.06
C LYS A 6 59.91 20.11 -49.97
N ARG A 7 59.32 19.10 -50.64
CA ARG A 7 57.92 18.66 -50.49
C ARG A 7 57.78 17.77 -49.24
N LEU A 8 56.99 18.16 -48.28
CA LEU A 8 56.50 17.28 -47.21
C LEU A 8 55.31 16.44 -47.72
N PRO A 9 55.22 15.15 -47.36
CA PRO A 9 54.04 14.35 -47.70
C PRO A 9 52.87 14.70 -46.73
N VAL A 10 51.75 15.04 -47.34
CA VAL A 10 50.48 15.22 -46.63
C VAL A 10 49.96 13.82 -46.26
N LEU A 11 50.02 13.47 -44.98
CA LEU A 11 49.29 12.30 -44.42
C LEU A 11 47.81 12.63 -44.39
N ALA A 12 47.04 12.01 -45.27
CA ALA A 12 45.58 12.02 -45.22
C ALA A 12 45.11 11.11 -44.07
N PHE A 13 44.69 11.70 -42.96
CA PHE A 13 43.98 11.02 -41.91
C PHE A 13 42.53 10.77 -42.41
N ALA A 14 42.26 9.55 -42.83
CA ALA A 14 40.89 9.10 -43.10
C ALA A 14 40.15 8.93 -41.77
N LEU A 15 39.36 9.92 -41.36
CA LEU A 15 38.36 9.81 -40.31
C LEU A 15 37.24 8.89 -40.84
N VAL A 16 37.27 7.61 -40.46
CA VAL A 16 36.15 6.73 -40.60
C VAL A 16 35.17 7.13 -39.50
N ALA A 17 34.28 8.06 -39.81
CA ALA A 17 33.10 8.33 -39.02
C ALA A 17 32.20 7.09 -39.12
N SER A 18 32.23 6.21 -38.10
CA SER A 18 31.25 5.17 -37.89
C SER A 18 29.92 5.82 -37.55
N ALA A 19 29.19 6.27 -38.56
CA ALA A 19 27.79 6.62 -38.41
C ALA A 19 27.04 5.32 -38.08
N VAL A 20 26.83 5.06 -36.81
CA VAL A 20 25.80 4.09 -36.37
C VAL A 20 24.47 4.67 -36.80
N TRP A 21 23.99 4.24 -37.95
CA TRP A 21 22.61 4.47 -38.36
C TRP A 21 21.71 3.75 -37.36
N LEU A 22 21.20 4.49 -36.41
CA LEU A 22 19.98 4.13 -35.73
C LEU A 22 18.89 4.12 -36.81
N THR A 23 18.75 3.02 -37.52
CA THR A 23 17.60 2.76 -38.38
C THR A 23 16.43 2.48 -37.44
N GLY A 24 15.84 3.54 -36.87
CA GLY A 24 14.51 3.49 -36.37
C GLY A 24 13.63 3.08 -37.57
N GLY A 25 13.11 1.86 -37.56
CA GLY A 25 12.10 1.44 -38.54
C GLY A 25 10.94 2.45 -38.51
N PRO A 26 10.11 2.49 -39.55
CA PRO A 26 8.96 3.39 -39.58
C PRO A 26 8.13 3.15 -38.33
N ILE A 27 7.80 4.24 -37.62
CA ILE A 27 6.94 4.17 -36.44
C ILE A 27 5.64 3.50 -36.88
N PRO A 28 5.24 2.37 -36.24
CA PRO A 28 4.02 1.69 -36.59
C PRO A 28 2.80 2.62 -36.44
N ASP A 29 1.84 2.45 -37.34
CA ASP A 29 0.58 3.20 -37.37
C ASP A 29 -0.35 2.88 -36.20
N ARG A 30 -0.04 1.81 -35.45
CA ARG A 30 -0.82 1.36 -34.27
C ARG A 30 0.09 0.88 -33.15
N PRO A 31 -0.25 1.16 -31.89
CA PRO A 31 0.54 0.73 -30.72
C PRO A 31 0.78 -0.78 -30.66
N GLU A 32 -0.19 -1.60 -31.11
CA GLU A 32 -0.12 -3.06 -31.08
C GLU A 32 0.96 -3.64 -32.00
N LYS A 33 1.43 -2.84 -32.97
CA LYS A 33 2.52 -3.21 -33.89
C LYS A 33 3.91 -2.85 -33.35
N LEU A 34 4.00 -2.16 -32.21
CA LEU A 34 5.26 -1.86 -31.58
C LEU A 34 5.93 -3.15 -31.10
N GLN A 35 7.17 -3.33 -31.49
CA GLN A 35 8.00 -4.42 -31.00
C GLN A 35 9.07 -3.86 -30.08
N PHE A 36 9.09 -4.37 -28.86
CA PHE A 36 10.12 -4.01 -27.88
C PHE A 36 11.12 -5.16 -27.77
N PRO A 37 12.42 -4.84 -27.55
CA PRO A 37 13.38 -5.89 -27.23
C PRO A 37 12.95 -6.62 -25.96
N PRO A 38 13.33 -7.91 -25.79
CA PRO A 38 13.09 -8.62 -24.57
C PRO A 38 13.58 -7.83 -23.36
N LEU A 39 12.79 -7.80 -22.28
CA LEU A 39 13.15 -7.13 -21.05
C LEU A 39 14.41 -7.76 -20.44
N SER A 40 15.51 -7.01 -20.44
CA SER A 40 16.75 -7.38 -19.74
C SER A 40 16.82 -6.58 -18.45
N PHE A 41 16.54 -7.22 -17.33
CA PHE A 41 16.60 -6.61 -16.01
C PHE A 41 17.10 -7.62 -14.98
N ASN A 42 18.16 -7.27 -14.27
CA ASN A 42 18.68 -8.04 -13.17
C ASN A 42 18.14 -7.47 -11.86
N VAL A 43 17.51 -8.30 -11.07
CA VAL A 43 17.03 -7.90 -9.73
C VAL A 43 18.26 -7.59 -8.86
N PRO A 44 18.32 -6.41 -8.23
CA PRO A 44 19.43 -6.08 -7.33
C PRO A 44 19.58 -7.12 -6.23
N ASP A 45 20.83 -7.46 -5.91
CA ASP A 45 21.13 -8.43 -4.85
C ASP A 45 20.99 -7.78 -3.47
N ALA A 46 19.98 -8.19 -2.73
CA ALA A 46 19.74 -7.72 -1.37
C ALA A 46 20.91 -7.98 -0.41
N SER A 47 21.62 -9.11 -0.59
CA SER A 47 22.72 -9.49 0.29
C SER A 47 23.94 -8.56 0.17
N ALA A 48 24.18 -7.99 -1.03
CA ALA A 48 25.25 -7.04 -1.27
C ALA A 48 25.00 -5.67 -0.59
N MET A 49 23.74 -5.36 -0.32
CA MET A 49 23.32 -4.08 0.30
C MET A 49 23.17 -4.23 1.82
N ARG A 50 22.95 -5.43 2.33
CA ARG A 50 22.66 -5.69 3.73
C ARG A 50 23.94 -5.69 4.58
N VAL A 51 23.91 -4.94 5.66
CA VAL A 51 24.89 -4.97 6.75
C VAL A 51 24.14 -5.06 8.08
N GLU A 52 24.85 -5.34 9.17
CA GLU A 52 24.26 -5.40 10.51
C GLU A 52 25.01 -4.46 11.44
N LEU A 53 24.30 -3.68 12.23
CA LEU A 53 24.88 -2.81 13.24
C LEU A 53 25.29 -3.59 14.49
N ASN A 54 26.07 -2.96 15.36
CA ASN A 54 26.60 -3.58 16.58
C ASN A 54 25.52 -4.09 17.55
N ASN A 55 24.30 -3.53 17.47
CA ASN A 55 23.14 -3.98 18.25
C ASN A 55 22.21 -4.95 17.52
N GLY A 56 22.64 -5.48 16.37
CA GLY A 56 21.91 -6.48 15.60
C GLY A 56 20.86 -5.89 14.64
N ILE A 57 20.73 -4.58 14.51
CA ILE A 57 19.78 -3.96 13.55
C ILE A 57 20.29 -4.16 12.12
N PRO A 58 19.48 -4.78 11.21
CA PRO A 58 19.80 -4.88 9.80
C PRO A 58 19.71 -3.51 9.12
N VAL A 59 20.64 -3.22 8.21
CA VAL A 59 20.66 -2.01 7.40
C VAL A 59 20.86 -2.36 5.93
N TYR A 60 19.99 -1.85 5.07
CA TYR A 60 20.17 -1.85 3.62
C TYR A 60 20.80 -0.53 3.19
N ILE A 61 22.03 -0.58 2.69
CA ILE A 61 22.82 0.61 2.39
C ILE A 61 23.26 0.65 0.93
N ILE A 62 22.96 1.75 0.23
CA ILE A 62 23.30 1.97 -1.17
C ILE A 62 23.93 3.36 -1.34
N GLU A 63 25.18 3.40 -1.80
CA GLU A 63 25.83 4.66 -2.21
C GLU A 63 25.28 5.12 -3.56
N ASP A 64 24.86 6.38 -3.64
CA ASP A 64 24.36 7.01 -4.86
C ASP A 64 24.72 8.50 -4.87
N SER A 65 25.74 8.86 -5.66
CA SER A 65 26.25 10.22 -5.79
C SER A 65 25.64 11.01 -6.96
N GLN A 66 24.55 10.51 -7.59
CA GLN A 66 23.90 11.25 -8.69
C GLN A 66 23.36 12.60 -8.22
N PHE A 67 22.89 12.67 -6.98
CA PHE A 67 22.43 13.89 -6.32
C PHE A 67 23.08 13.99 -4.96
N PRO A 68 23.41 15.21 -4.48
CA PRO A 68 23.99 15.41 -3.14
C PRO A 68 22.94 15.27 -2.04
N LEU A 69 22.23 14.14 -2.02
CA LEU A 69 21.13 13.84 -1.10
C LEU A 69 21.43 12.58 -0.29
N VAL A 70 20.97 12.56 0.95
CA VAL A 70 20.98 11.37 1.79
C VAL A 70 19.57 11.10 2.29
N ASN A 71 19.17 9.82 2.24
CA ASN A 71 17.91 9.32 2.78
C ASN A 71 18.23 8.30 3.88
N VAL A 72 17.63 8.48 5.05
CA VAL A 72 17.68 7.53 6.16
C VAL A 72 16.24 7.15 6.52
N GLN A 73 15.90 5.88 6.47
CA GLN A 73 14.57 5.38 6.80
C GLN A 73 14.69 4.25 7.81
N LEU A 74 14.11 4.43 8.97
CA LEU A 74 13.98 3.40 9.99
C LEU A 74 12.55 2.88 9.94
N PHE A 75 12.39 1.59 9.72
CA PHE A 75 11.13 0.88 9.76
C PHE A 75 11.05 0.06 11.04
N PHE A 76 9.88 0.00 11.66
CA PHE A 76 9.65 -0.77 12.88
C PHE A 76 8.32 -1.54 12.84
N ARG A 77 8.28 -2.67 13.54
CA ARG A 77 7.04 -3.41 13.80
C ARG A 77 6.24 -2.73 14.90
N GLY A 78 4.93 -2.91 14.86
CA GLY A 78 4.02 -2.32 15.82
C GLY A 78 3.18 -1.20 15.22
N GLY A 79 2.01 -0.98 15.78
CA GLY A 79 1.05 -0.01 15.27
C GLY A 79 -0.28 -0.08 16.01
N GLN A 80 -1.36 0.22 15.32
CA GLN A 80 -2.71 0.31 15.89
C GLN A 80 -3.10 -0.92 16.73
N TYR A 81 -2.72 -2.14 16.32
CA TYR A 81 -3.05 -3.36 17.08
C TYR A 81 -2.45 -3.41 18.49
N LEU A 82 -1.54 -2.49 18.84
CA LEU A 82 -0.94 -2.35 20.17
C LEU A 82 -1.64 -1.31 21.03
N GLU A 83 -2.66 -0.64 20.50
CA GLU A 83 -3.40 0.38 21.26
C GLU A 83 -4.12 -0.24 22.46
N PRO A 84 -4.01 0.34 23.64
CA PRO A 84 -4.83 -0.08 24.78
C PRO A 84 -6.30 0.23 24.52
N GLN A 85 -7.18 -0.63 25.02
CA GLN A 85 -8.62 -0.40 24.96
C GLN A 85 -9.00 0.97 25.57
N GLY A 86 -9.83 1.73 24.86
CA GLY A 86 -10.23 3.09 25.25
C GLY A 86 -9.21 4.16 24.89
N LYS A 87 -8.14 3.79 24.17
CA LYS A 87 -7.10 4.70 23.63
C LYS A 87 -7.00 4.60 22.10
N GLU A 88 -8.08 4.22 21.46
CA GLU A 88 -8.14 4.12 20.00
C GLU A 88 -7.82 5.49 19.38
N GLY A 89 -6.88 5.52 18.43
CA GLY A 89 -6.29 6.73 17.85
C GLY A 89 -4.92 7.10 18.41
N LEU A 90 -4.43 6.37 19.43
CA LEU A 90 -3.13 6.63 20.04
C LEU A 90 -1.98 6.45 19.03
N ALA A 91 -2.01 5.41 18.19
CA ALA A 91 -1.00 5.16 17.16
C ALA A 91 -0.96 6.30 16.14
N GLU A 92 -2.12 6.75 15.67
CA GLU A 92 -2.22 7.85 14.72
C GLU A 92 -1.72 9.17 15.34
N LEU A 93 -2.16 9.52 16.55
CA LEU A 93 -1.72 10.72 17.24
C LEU A 93 -0.22 10.66 17.56
N THR A 94 0.28 9.50 17.99
CA THR A 94 1.73 9.32 18.21
C THR A 94 2.49 9.55 16.93
N GLY A 95 2.09 8.91 15.80
CA GLY A 95 2.74 9.07 14.50
C GLY A 95 2.75 10.52 14.02
N ARG A 96 1.67 11.27 14.22
CA ARG A 96 1.57 12.69 13.86
C ARG A 96 2.44 13.59 14.74
N VAL A 97 2.40 13.40 16.06
CA VAL A 97 3.02 14.33 17.03
C VAL A 97 4.47 13.96 17.31
N TRP A 98 4.91 12.76 17.01
CA TRP A 98 6.28 12.29 17.26
C TRP A 98 7.33 13.26 16.70
N ARG A 99 7.16 13.71 15.45
CA ARG A 99 8.06 14.70 14.85
C ARG A 99 7.58 16.13 15.09
N THR A 100 6.27 16.40 14.94
CA THR A 100 5.74 17.77 15.01
C THR A 100 5.70 18.35 16.41
N GLY A 101 5.74 17.49 17.43
CA GLY A 101 5.72 17.88 18.84
C GLY A 101 7.07 18.30 19.42
N GLY A 102 8.09 18.55 18.56
CA GLY A 102 9.41 18.94 19.01
C GLY A 102 10.28 17.77 19.48
N ALA A 103 11.58 18.01 19.63
CA ALA A 103 12.54 17.00 20.03
C ALA A 103 13.77 17.61 20.75
N GLY A 104 14.34 16.88 21.68
CA GLY A 104 15.47 17.37 22.47
C GLY A 104 15.15 18.71 23.14
N ASN A 105 15.91 19.74 22.83
CA ASN A 105 15.70 21.08 23.34
C ASN A 105 14.85 21.99 22.43
N LEU A 106 14.47 21.50 21.23
CA LEU A 106 13.72 22.26 20.25
C LEU A 106 12.21 22.06 20.44
N SER A 107 11.45 23.16 20.48
CA SER A 107 10.00 23.11 20.38
C SER A 107 9.59 22.59 18.99
N GLY A 108 8.29 22.28 18.81
CA GLY A 108 7.79 21.88 17.48
C GLY A 108 8.03 22.95 16.43
N GLN A 109 7.92 24.24 16.78
CA GLN A 109 8.19 25.36 15.88
C GLN A 109 9.69 25.49 15.56
N ASP A 110 10.55 25.48 16.58
CA ASP A 110 12.01 25.60 16.37
C ASP A 110 12.53 24.43 15.51
N LEU A 111 11.99 23.23 15.70
CA LEU A 111 12.34 22.07 14.88
C LEU A 111 11.87 22.23 13.43
N ASP A 112 10.68 22.78 13.19
CA ASP A 112 10.20 23.10 11.85
C ASP A 112 11.12 24.11 11.17
N GLU A 113 11.49 25.21 11.85
CA GLU A 113 12.39 26.25 11.34
C GLU A 113 13.80 25.71 11.03
N GLU A 114 14.33 24.85 11.88
CA GLU A 114 15.64 24.22 11.66
C GLU A 114 15.64 23.27 10.44
N LEU A 115 14.60 22.46 10.31
CA LEU A 115 14.44 21.55 9.14
C LEU A 115 14.26 22.34 7.83
N ASP A 116 13.50 23.44 7.87
CA ASP A 116 13.31 24.32 6.71
C ASP A 116 14.62 24.99 6.30
N PHE A 117 15.42 25.47 7.29
CA PHE A 117 16.75 26.04 7.03
C PHE A 117 17.70 25.05 6.35
N LEU A 118 17.65 23.78 6.75
CA LEU A 118 18.44 22.70 6.15
C LEU A 118 17.84 22.17 4.84
N ALA A 119 16.69 22.66 4.40
CA ALA A 119 15.88 22.04 3.35
C ALA A 119 15.68 20.52 3.57
N ALA A 120 15.62 20.10 4.83
CA ALA A 120 15.48 18.71 5.23
C ALA A 120 14.02 18.33 5.43
N ARG A 121 13.69 17.08 5.10
CA ARG A 121 12.37 16.50 5.38
C ARG A 121 12.52 15.38 6.39
N LEU A 122 11.93 15.55 7.55
CA LEU A 122 11.82 14.53 8.58
C LEU A 122 10.35 14.21 8.79
N SER A 123 9.99 12.94 8.76
CA SER A 123 8.61 12.49 8.90
C SER A 123 8.52 11.24 9.75
N THR A 124 7.40 11.09 10.45
CA THR A 124 7.05 9.93 11.26
C THR A 124 5.67 9.45 10.88
N SER A 125 5.47 8.14 10.81
CA SER A 125 4.17 7.53 10.54
C SER A 125 4.02 6.21 11.28
N ILE A 126 2.82 5.93 11.74
CA ILE A 126 2.44 4.65 12.34
C ILE A 126 1.16 4.18 11.63
N SER A 127 1.19 2.96 11.13
CA SER A 127 0.05 2.32 10.47
C SER A 127 -0.59 1.25 11.37
N GLY A 128 -1.36 0.33 10.77
CA GLY A 128 -1.97 -0.77 11.50
C GLY A 128 -0.95 -1.68 12.18
N THR A 129 0.15 -2.06 11.49
CA THR A 129 1.09 -3.11 11.95
C THR A 129 2.56 -2.71 11.93
N ASN A 130 2.90 -1.57 11.38
CA ASN A 130 4.27 -1.07 11.30
C ASN A 130 4.29 0.45 11.23
N GLY A 131 5.46 1.03 11.34
CA GLY A 131 5.66 2.46 11.15
C GLY A 131 7.06 2.76 10.64
N SER A 132 7.32 4.06 10.43
CA SER A 132 8.63 4.53 9.96
C SER A 132 8.97 5.91 10.48
N VAL A 133 10.27 6.16 10.59
CA VAL A 133 10.87 7.48 10.77
C VAL A 133 11.83 7.71 9.62
N SER A 134 11.60 8.76 8.84
CA SER A 134 12.33 9.01 7.59
C SER A 134 12.94 10.40 7.59
N LEU A 135 14.20 10.50 7.15
CA LEU A 135 14.94 11.74 6.95
C LEU A 135 15.44 11.80 5.51
N ASN A 136 15.23 12.92 4.85
CA ASN A 136 15.84 13.28 3.56
C ASN A 136 16.47 14.66 3.68
N LEU A 137 17.75 14.80 3.26
CA LEU A 137 18.48 16.05 3.39
C LEU A 137 19.66 16.11 2.39
N LEU A 138 20.29 17.31 2.30
CA LEU A 138 21.52 17.47 1.56
C LEU A 138 22.68 16.78 2.28
N ALA A 139 23.57 16.11 1.54
CA ALA A 139 24.73 15.40 2.09
C ALA A 139 25.66 16.29 2.93
N LYS A 140 25.81 17.58 2.57
CA LYS A 140 26.62 18.55 3.32
C LYS A 140 26.12 18.83 4.75
N ASP A 141 24.81 18.60 4.98
CA ASP A 141 24.14 18.88 6.27
C ASP A 141 23.90 17.60 7.08
N LEU A 142 24.51 16.47 6.66
CA LEU A 142 24.30 15.14 7.24
C LEU A 142 24.51 15.10 8.75
N ASP A 143 25.54 15.73 9.29
CA ASP A 143 25.85 15.72 10.73
C ASP A 143 24.70 16.35 11.54
N ARG A 144 24.24 17.53 11.10
CA ARG A 144 23.14 18.23 11.78
C ARG A 144 21.82 17.50 11.61
N GLY A 145 21.54 17.05 10.40
CA GLY A 145 20.31 16.29 10.12
C GLY A 145 20.21 14.98 10.92
N MET A 146 21.31 14.24 11.04
CA MET A 146 21.36 13.03 11.86
C MET A 146 21.18 13.32 13.35
N GLN A 147 21.70 14.45 13.85
CA GLN A 147 21.45 14.87 15.23
C GLN A 147 19.95 15.11 15.46
N LEU A 148 19.29 15.90 14.59
CA LEU A 148 17.85 16.15 14.68
C LEU A 148 17.03 14.86 14.56
N TYR A 149 17.44 13.97 13.66
CA TYR A 149 16.80 12.67 13.47
C TYR A 149 16.86 11.82 14.76
N MET A 150 18.02 11.77 15.41
CA MET A 150 18.18 11.03 16.66
C MET A 150 17.43 11.69 17.81
N ASP A 151 17.39 13.02 17.87
CA ASP A 151 16.58 13.73 18.87
C ASP A 151 15.09 13.41 18.71
N VAL A 152 14.56 13.43 17.46
CA VAL A 152 13.17 13.01 17.20
C VAL A 152 12.97 11.54 17.55
N LEU A 153 13.90 10.68 17.19
CA LEU A 153 13.76 9.24 17.41
C LEU A 153 13.74 8.86 18.89
N LEU A 154 14.66 9.43 19.71
CA LEU A 154 14.91 9.01 21.08
C LEU A 154 14.40 9.97 22.15
N HIS A 155 14.27 11.24 21.81
CA HIS A 155 13.94 12.32 22.75
C HIS A 155 12.79 13.20 22.27
N PRO A 156 11.68 12.61 21.75
CA PRO A 156 10.53 13.40 21.32
C PRO A 156 9.90 14.11 22.51
N ARG A 157 9.52 15.37 22.34
CA ARG A 157 8.91 16.17 23.40
C ARG A 157 7.42 15.92 23.51
N PHE A 158 6.75 15.66 22.38
CA PHE A 158 5.30 15.55 22.31
C PHE A 158 4.62 16.76 22.96
N ASP A 159 4.96 17.97 22.51
CA ASP A 159 4.44 19.23 23.08
C ASP A 159 2.90 19.21 23.11
N GLU A 160 2.32 19.64 24.23
CA GLU A 160 0.89 19.50 24.51
C GLU A 160 0.00 20.31 23.57
N ASP A 161 0.47 21.50 23.12
CA ASP A 161 -0.23 22.31 22.12
C ASP A 161 -0.32 21.61 20.75
N ARG A 162 0.76 20.92 20.34
CA ARG A 162 0.77 20.11 19.10
C ARG A 162 -0.11 18.88 19.23
N LEU A 163 -0.16 18.25 20.41
CA LEU A 163 -1.09 17.15 20.70
C LEU A 163 -2.54 17.63 20.65
N ALA A 164 -2.84 18.77 21.30
CA ALA A 164 -4.19 19.35 21.27
C ALA A 164 -4.65 19.62 19.84
N LYS A 165 -3.79 20.27 19.02
CA LYS A 165 -4.08 20.50 17.60
C LYS A 165 -4.30 19.20 16.83
N ALA A 166 -3.46 18.17 17.02
CA ALA A 166 -3.59 16.89 16.34
C ALA A 166 -4.91 16.19 16.70
N LYS A 167 -5.36 16.28 17.97
CA LYS A 167 -6.67 15.79 18.41
C LYS A 167 -7.81 16.54 17.71
N ASP A 168 -7.76 17.88 17.67
CA ASP A 168 -8.78 18.69 16.99
C ASP A 168 -8.89 18.31 15.50
N ASP A 169 -7.75 18.16 14.82
CA ASP A 169 -7.69 17.75 13.42
C ASP A 169 -8.29 16.33 13.21
N LEU A 170 -7.97 15.38 14.11
CA LEU A 170 -8.53 14.04 14.08
C LEU A 170 -10.06 14.06 14.32
N LEU A 171 -10.53 14.77 15.33
CA LEU A 171 -11.97 14.92 15.61
C LEU A 171 -12.71 15.59 14.44
N ALA A 172 -12.09 16.57 13.80
CA ALA A 172 -12.66 17.22 12.59
C ALA A 172 -12.79 16.24 11.41
N GLY A 173 -11.77 15.37 11.23
CA GLY A 173 -11.84 14.28 10.24
C GLY A 173 -12.95 13.27 10.58
N MET A 174 -13.05 12.87 11.86
CA MET A 174 -14.06 11.92 12.32
C MET A 174 -15.49 12.40 12.04
N ARG A 175 -15.79 13.69 12.20
CA ARG A 175 -17.14 14.25 11.90
C ARG A 175 -17.58 13.99 10.47
N LYS A 176 -16.64 13.82 9.53
CA LYS A 176 -16.90 13.62 8.10
C LYS A 176 -17.03 12.14 7.71
N ARG A 177 -16.92 11.19 8.62
CA ARG A 177 -16.93 9.74 8.34
C ARG A 177 -18.16 9.23 7.60
N ASN A 178 -19.25 9.99 7.61
CA ASN A 178 -20.50 9.64 6.92
C ASN A 178 -20.78 10.52 5.70
N ASP A 179 -19.86 11.44 5.34
CA ASP A 179 -20.09 12.36 4.20
C ASP A 179 -20.00 11.60 2.88
N ASP A 180 -19.06 10.65 2.77
CA ASP A 180 -18.84 9.86 1.56
C ASP A 180 -19.24 8.40 1.74
N THR A 181 -19.85 7.82 0.69
CA THR A 181 -20.22 6.39 0.66
C THR A 181 -19.01 5.46 0.73
N SER A 182 -17.83 5.92 0.27
CA SER A 182 -16.59 5.14 0.34
C SER A 182 -16.09 4.96 1.77
N ASP A 183 -16.23 5.97 2.63
CA ASP A 183 -15.79 5.90 4.02
C ASP A 183 -16.72 4.99 4.84
N ILE A 184 -18.02 5.07 4.54
CA ILE A 184 -19.00 4.15 5.13
C ILE A 184 -18.72 2.72 4.68
N GLU A 185 -18.52 2.52 3.37
CA GLU A 185 -18.25 1.19 2.79
C GLU A 185 -16.99 0.58 3.38
N GLY A 186 -15.88 1.32 3.43
CA GLY A 186 -14.61 0.81 3.96
C GLY A 186 -14.73 0.34 5.41
N ARG A 187 -15.36 1.14 6.25
CA ARG A 187 -15.59 0.83 7.67
C ARG A 187 -16.47 -0.38 7.89
N GLU A 188 -17.63 -0.43 7.23
CA GLU A 188 -18.57 -1.56 7.40
C GLU A 188 -18.03 -2.83 6.72
N TRP A 189 -17.25 -2.73 5.63
CA TRP A 189 -16.59 -3.86 4.98
C TRP A 189 -15.61 -4.57 5.92
N ASP A 190 -14.74 -3.83 6.58
CA ASP A 190 -13.78 -4.41 7.50
C ASP A 190 -14.47 -5.05 8.72
N ARG A 191 -15.55 -4.43 9.22
CA ARG A 191 -16.36 -5.00 10.32
C ARG A 191 -17.04 -6.31 9.93
N LEU A 192 -17.61 -6.38 8.73
CA LEU A 192 -18.28 -7.58 8.24
C LEU A 192 -17.31 -8.75 8.04
N LEU A 193 -16.09 -8.46 7.65
CA LEU A 193 -15.10 -9.49 7.38
C LEU A 193 -14.30 -9.90 8.60
N TYR A 194 -13.83 -8.95 9.41
CA TYR A 194 -12.95 -9.23 10.53
C TYR A 194 -13.66 -9.32 11.88
N GLY A 195 -14.92 -8.86 11.96
CA GLY A 195 -15.68 -8.78 13.20
C GLY A 195 -15.40 -7.52 14.02
N ASP A 196 -16.33 -7.19 14.92
CA ASP A 196 -16.26 -5.96 15.73
C ASP A 196 -15.07 -5.94 16.69
N ASP A 197 -14.70 -7.09 17.22
CA ASP A 197 -13.66 -7.23 18.25
C ASP A 197 -12.24 -7.29 17.66
N TYR A 198 -12.08 -7.28 16.34
CA TYR A 198 -10.77 -7.31 15.73
C TYR A 198 -10.14 -5.91 15.76
N TRP A 199 -8.87 -5.83 16.13
CA TRP A 199 -8.13 -4.57 16.31
C TRP A 199 -8.29 -3.56 15.16
N LEU A 200 -8.43 -4.05 13.92
CA LEU A 200 -8.61 -3.19 12.73
C LEU A 200 -9.90 -2.36 12.82
N ASN A 201 -10.91 -2.87 13.54
CA ASN A 201 -12.22 -2.24 13.75
C ASN A 201 -12.31 -1.42 15.05
N HIS A 202 -11.24 -1.37 15.82
CA HIS A 202 -11.12 -0.48 16.97
C HIS A 202 -10.77 0.92 16.50
N LEU A 203 -11.76 1.62 15.95
CA LEU A 203 -11.59 2.96 15.41
C LEU A 203 -11.70 4.02 16.53
N PRO A 204 -11.01 5.18 16.38
CA PRO A 204 -11.10 6.28 17.34
C PRO A 204 -12.55 6.76 17.54
N THR A 205 -12.91 7.01 18.79
CA THR A 205 -14.13 7.70 19.20
C THR A 205 -13.76 9.03 19.84
N GLN A 206 -14.71 9.97 19.98
CA GLN A 206 -14.44 11.20 20.70
C GLN A 206 -13.91 10.89 22.12
N ALA A 207 -14.53 9.95 22.81
CA ALA A 207 -14.15 9.57 24.18
C ALA A 207 -12.71 9.01 24.26
N SER A 208 -12.31 8.16 23.31
CA SER A 208 -10.96 7.61 23.28
C SER A 208 -9.92 8.71 22.95
N VAL A 209 -10.20 9.56 21.96
CA VAL A 209 -9.31 10.70 21.59
C VAL A 209 -9.14 11.69 22.76
N ASP A 210 -10.24 12.07 23.42
CA ASP A 210 -10.20 12.97 24.57
C ASP A 210 -9.38 12.39 25.73
N SER A 211 -9.43 11.07 25.93
CA SER A 211 -8.72 10.36 27.00
C SER A 211 -7.20 10.29 26.82
N ILE A 212 -6.71 10.40 25.56
CA ILE A 212 -5.27 10.28 25.25
C ILE A 212 -4.50 11.46 25.83
N GLN A 213 -3.41 11.18 26.53
CA GLN A 213 -2.53 12.17 27.15
C GLN A 213 -1.11 12.06 26.56
N ARG A 214 -0.29 13.09 26.75
CA ARG A 214 1.12 13.11 26.36
C ARG A 214 1.87 11.88 26.87
N SER A 215 1.63 11.47 28.12
CA SER A 215 2.25 10.29 28.72
C SER A 215 1.94 8.99 27.95
N ASP A 216 0.75 8.89 27.34
CA ASP A 216 0.38 7.73 26.52
C ASP A 216 1.23 7.66 25.24
N LEU A 217 1.46 8.83 24.59
CA LEU A 217 2.31 8.91 23.39
C LEU A 217 3.75 8.48 23.71
N VAL A 218 4.31 9.01 24.83
CA VAL A 218 5.66 8.64 25.29
C VAL A 218 5.79 7.15 25.55
N ALA A 219 4.81 6.57 26.24
CA ALA A 219 4.80 5.14 26.54
C ALA A 219 4.64 4.29 25.29
N PHE A 220 3.76 4.71 24.36
CA PHE A 220 3.51 4.01 23.11
C PHE A 220 4.73 4.04 22.20
N GLN A 221 5.30 5.22 21.92
CA GLN A 221 6.53 5.36 21.15
C GLN A 221 7.66 4.51 21.74
N GLY A 222 7.77 4.55 23.04
CA GLY A 222 8.75 3.75 23.75
C GLY A 222 8.63 2.24 23.49
N ARG A 223 7.46 1.68 23.22
CA ARG A 223 7.29 0.25 22.92
C ARG A 223 7.77 -0.12 21.52
N LEU A 224 7.79 0.84 20.58
CA LEU A 224 8.07 0.59 19.16
C LEU A 224 9.57 0.52 18.84
N LEU A 225 10.44 1.10 19.69
CA LEU A 225 11.87 1.16 19.45
C LEU A 225 12.60 -0.01 20.14
N ASN A 226 12.53 -1.19 19.54
CA ASN A 226 13.30 -2.35 19.95
C ASN A 226 14.18 -2.80 18.77
N PRO A 227 15.52 -2.93 18.92
CA PRO A 227 16.41 -3.38 17.85
C PRO A 227 15.95 -4.64 17.10
N LYS A 228 15.28 -5.57 17.78
CA LYS A 228 14.74 -6.79 17.17
C LYS A 228 13.56 -6.57 16.22
N ASP A 229 12.93 -5.42 16.31
CA ASP A 229 11.74 -5.05 15.56
C ASP A 229 12.00 -3.89 14.58
N ILE A 230 13.27 -3.58 14.31
CA ILE A 230 13.72 -2.46 13.48
C ILE A 230 14.55 -2.96 12.30
N VAL A 231 14.34 -2.35 11.15
CA VAL A 231 15.22 -2.45 9.96
C VAL A 231 15.44 -1.05 9.41
N VAL A 232 16.64 -0.75 8.93
CA VAL A 232 17.00 0.56 8.40
C VAL A 232 17.34 0.48 6.91
N ALA A 233 16.96 1.49 6.15
CA ALA A 233 17.42 1.71 4.77
C ALA A 233 18.13 3.06 4.68
N VAL A 234 19.33 3.08 4.09
CA VAL A 234 20.11 4.31 3.91
C VAL A 234 20.64 4.38 2.49
N THR A 235 20.37 5.49 1.82
CA THR A 235 20.80 5.69 0.42
C THR A 235 21.26 7.12 0.18
N GLY A 236 22.19 7.33 -0.74
CA GLY A 236 22.57 8.66 -1.15
C GLY A 236 24.08 8.89 -1.24
N ASP A 237 24.45 10.17 -1.21
CA ASP A 237 25.82 10.64 -1.40
C ASP A 237 26.63 10.61 -0.10
N PHE A 238 27.26 9.48 0.15
CA PHE A 238 28.13 9.23 1.30
C PHE A 238 29.09 8.07 1.01
N GLU A 239 30.15 7.96 1.80
CA GLU A 239 31.03 6.78 1.81
C GLU A 239 30.42 5.70 2.75
N LYS A 240 30.23 4.49 2.23
CA LYS A 240 29.57 3.38 2.96
C LYS A 240 30.19 3.10 4.33
N ALA A 241 31.54 3.07 4.40
CA ALA A 241 32.23 2.80 5.66
C ALA A 241 32.04 3.93 6.69
N ASP A 242 31.96 5.20 6.23
CA ASP A 242 31.66 6.33 7.11
C ASP A 242 30.22 6.28 7.63
N MET A 243 29.27 5.99 6.73
CA MET A 243 27.87 5.87 7.12
C MET A 243 27.64 4.75 8.15
N ILE A 244 28.27 3.57 7.98
CA ILE A 244 28.20 2.47 8.96
C ILE A 244 28.75 2.91 10.32
N ARG A 245 29.86 3.67 10.37
CA ARG A 245 30.38 4.18 11.63
C ARG A 245 29.38 5.12 12.31
N ARG A 246 28.75 6.05 11.54
CA ARG A 246 27.74 6.99 12.02
C ARG A 246 26.50 6.28 12.57
N LEU A 247 26.01 5.29 11.81
CA LEU A 247 24.87 4.51 12.23
C LEU A 247 25.16 3.69 13.51
N ASN A 248 26.35 3.12 13.64
CA ASN A 248 26.74 2.42 14.87
C ASN A 248 26.86 3.37 16.06
N ALA A 249 27.33 4.61 15.85
CA ALA A 249 27.43 5.62 16.92
C ALA A 249 26.06 6.21 17.32
N THR A 250 25.03 6.03 16.50
CA THR A 250 23.68 6.59 16.68
C THR A 250 22.64 5.48 16.89
N ILE A 251 22.06 4.97 15.82
CA ILE A 251 21.02 3.92 15.83
C ILE A 251 21.55 2.62 16.48
N GLY A 252 22.83 2.29 16.27
CA GLY A 252 23.51 1.17 16.93
C GLY A 252 23.61 1.29 18.45
N GLY A 253 23.35 2.46 19.02
CA GLY A 253 23.25 2.71 20.46
C GLY A 253 21.86 2.46 21.05
N ILE A 254 20.84 2.18 20.24
CA ILE A 254 19.51 1.85 20.76
C ILE A 254 19.57 0.54 21.54
N SER A 255 19.19 0.61 22.82
CA SER A 255 19.24 -0.56 23.70
C SER A 255 18.10 -1.52 23.43
N ALA A 256 18.42 -2.82 23.47
CA ALA A 256 17.40 -3.86 23.39
C ALA A 256 16.47 -3.79 24.61
N ARG A 257 15.17 -3.96 24.36
CA ARG A 257 14.16 -4.11 25.41
C ARG A 257 14.00 -5.59 25.76
N ALA A 258 13.48 -5.86 26.94
CA ALA A 258 13.30 -7.22 27.42
C ALA A 258 12.36 -8.03 26.52
N GLU A 259 11.31 -7.41 26.01
CA GLU A 259 10.30 -8.07 25.17
C GLU A 259 10.21 -7.43 23.78
N PRO A 260 10.19 -8.24 22.71
CA PRO A 260 9.89 -7.76 21.36
C PRO A 260 8.42 -7.33 21.25
N VAL A 261 8.11 -6.63 20.17
CA VAL A 261 6.72 -6.32 19.82
C VAL A 261 5.96 -7.63 19.54
N PRO A 262 4.78 -7.87 20.15
CA PRO A 262 4.02 -9.09 19.94
C PRO A 262 3.57 -9.24 18.49
N ASP A 263 3.30 -10.48 18.08
CA ASP A 263 2.75 -10.75 16.76
C ASP A 263 1.36 -10.15 16.60
N VAL A 264 1.01 -9.83 15.35
CA VAL A 264 -0.32 -9.30 15.01
C VAL A 264 -1.37 -10.37 15.27
N PRO A 265 -2.41 -10.08 16.08
CA PRO A 265 -3.50 -11.01 16.33
C PRO A 265 -4.15 -11.48 15.03
N GLN A 266 -4.59 -12.73 14.97
CA GLN A 266 -5.35 -13.25 13.85
C GLN A 266 -6.85 -13.05 14.08
N PRO A 267 -7.65 -12.76 13.03
CA PRO A 267 -9.09 -12.64 13.18
C PRO A 267 -9.72 -13.99 13.54
N THR A 268 -10.69 -13.97 14.45
CA THR A 268 -11.43 -15.16 14.88
C THR A 268 -12.85 -15.20 14.32
N ALA A 269 -13.34 -14.09 13.78
CA ALA A 269 -14.66 -14.00 13.20
C ALA A 269 -14.76 -14.81 11.90
N THR A 270 -15.92 -15.44 11.71
CA THR A 270 -16.32 -16.06 10.45
C THR A 270 -17.35 -15.15 9.78
N PRO A 271 -17.00 -14.52 8.62
CA PRO A 271 -17.95 -13.68 7.90
C PRO A 271 -19.23 -14.46 7.54
N LYS A 272 -20.41 -13.87 7.79
CA LYS A 272 -21.69 -14.47 7.39
C LYS A 272 -22.03 -14.01 5.97
N PRO A 273 -22.18 -14.93 5.01
CA PRO A 273 -22.64 -14.60 3.67
C PRO A 273 -24.05 -14.01 3.70
N ALA A 274 -24.22 -12.80 3.20
CA ALA A 274 -25.50 -12.10 3.07
C ALA A 274 -25.31 -10.80 2.27
N VAL A 275 -26.41 -10.14 1.98
CA VAL A 275 -26.45 -8.79 1.39
C VAL A 275 -26.71 -7.78 2.49
N TYR A 276 -25.70 -6.98 2.80
CA TYR A 276 -25.75 -5.95 3.84
C TYR A 276 -26.02 -4.58 3.21
N LEU A 277 -27.00 -3.87 3.76
CA LEU A 277 -27.54 -2.65 3.20
C LEU A 277 -27.34 -1.49 4.18
N VAL A 278 -26.61 -0.45 3.80
CA VAL A 278 -26.48 0.79 4.57
C VAL A 278 -27.18 1.90 3.81
N ASN A 279 -28.25 2.47 4.43
CA ASN A 279 -29.03 3.51 3.77
C ASN A 279 -28.37 4.88 3.85
N LYS A 280 -28.20 5.50 2.69
CA LYS A 280 -27.78 6.89 2.51
C LYS A 280 -28.66 7.53 1.42
N PRO A 281 -29.86 8.02 1.80
CA PRO A 281 -30.92 8.35 0.85
C PRO A 281 -30.63 9.56 -0.02
N GLU A 282 -29.69 10.44 0.37
CA GLU A 282 -29.34 11.66 -0.35
C GLU A 282 -28.46 11.42 -1.58
N VAL A 283 -27.96 10.20 -1.81
CA VAL A 283 -27.09 9.89 -2.96
C VAL A 283 -27.89 9.21 -4.09
N ASN A 284 -27.48 9.45 -5.33
CA ASN A 284 -28.11 8.88 -6.53
C ASN A 284 -27.33 7.68 -7.10
N GLN A 285 -26.23 7.31 -6.47
CA GLN A 285 -25.42 6.15 -6.84
C GLN A 285 -25.26 5.22 -5.64
N GLY A 286 -25.27 3.91 -5.92
CA GLY A 286 -24.92 2.89 -4.95
C GLY A 286 -23.47 2.47 -5.11
N ARG A 287 -22.78 2.32 -3.99
CA ARG A 287 -21.46 1.71 -3.91
C ARG A 287 -21.62 0.26 -3.45
N VAL A 288 -21.07 -0.66 -4.21
CA VAL A 288 -21.23 -2.10 -3.97
C VAL A 288 -19.86 -2.76 -3.85
N SER A 289 -19.69 -3.55 -2.79
CA SER A 289 -18.52 -4.39 -2.54
C SER A 289 -18.97 -5.83 -2.35
N ILE A 290 -18.31 -6.77 -3.06
CA ILE A 290 -18.65 -8.18 -3.15
C ILE A 290 -17.40 -8.99 -2.89
N GLY A 291 -17.38 -9.88 -1.90
CA GLY A 291 -16.19 -10.69 -1.66
C GLY A 291 -16.19 -11.45 -0.35
N HIS A 292 -15.01 -11.78 0.14
CA HIS A 292 -14.79 -12.64 1.29
C HIS A 292 -13.40 -12.43 1.91
N MET A 293 -13.14 -13.09 3.03
CA MET A 293 -11.79 -13.18 3.60
C MET A 293 -10.83 -13.86 2.62
N ALA A 294 -9.62 -13.33 2.50
CA ALA A 294 -8.53 -13.90 1.73
C ALA A 294 -7.52 -14.64 2.62
N LEU A 295 -6.39 -14.93 2.07
CA LEU A 295 -5.30 -15.63 2.74
C LEU A 295 -4.22 -14.67 3.24
N LYS A 296 -3.36 -15.22 4.09
CA LYS A 296 -2.08 -14.63 4.50
C LYS A 296 -0.95 -15.37 3.77
N ARG A 297 0.09 -14.64 3.37
CA ARG A 297 1.32 -15.24 2.81
C ARG A 297 2.09 -16.05 3.87
N PRO A 298 2.84 -17.08 3.43
CA PRO A 298 2.88 -17.68 2.09
C PRO A 298 1.77 -18.72 1.90
N PHE A 299 1.34 -18.94 0.65
CA PHE A 299 0.44 -20.04 0.27
C PHE A 299 0.69 -20.48 -1.19
N ASP A 300 0.31 -21.72 -1.49
CA ASP A 300 0.49 -22.27 -2.83
C ASP A 300 -0.45 -21.61 -3.85
N GLY A 301 0.06 -21.34 -5.05
CA GLY A 301 -0.74 -20.73 -6.12
C GLY A 301 -0.87 -19.20 -6.06
N GLU A 302 -0.10 -18.52 -5.23
CA GLU A 302 -0.12 -17.05 -5.12
C GLU A 302 0.03 -16.35 -6.47
N TYR A 303 0.96 -16.79 -7.32
CA TYR A 303 1.20 -16.18 -8.63
C TYR A 303 0.05 -16.43 -9.60
N ALA A 304 -0.49 -17.64 -9.59
CA ALA A 304 -1.67 -17.99 -10.40
C ALA A 304 -2.90 -17.17 -9.98
N LEU A 305 -3.13 -17.02 -8.67
CA LEU A 305 -4.20 -16.19 -8.14
C LEU A 305 -4.00 -14.69 -8.45
N THR A 306 -2.76 -14.22 -8.46
CA THR A 306 -2.44 -12.85 -8.87
C THR A 306 -2.84 -12.59 -10.31
N VAL A 307 -2.50 -13.53 -11.23
CA VAL A 307 -2.90 -13.47 -12.64
C VAL A 307 -4.41 -13.62 -12.78
N ALA A 308 -5.05 -14.55 -12.05
CA ALA A 308 -6.50 -14.74 -12.06
C ALA A 308 -7.24 -13.45 -11.66
N ASN A 309 -6.84 -12.81 -10.57
CA ASN A 309 -7.45 -11.55 -10.16
C ASN A 309 -7.22 -10.41 -11.15
N ASP A 310 -6.04 -10.35 -11.77
CA ASP A 310 -5.73 -9.34 -12.80
C ASP A 310 -6.69 -9.46 -13.98
N ILE A 311 -6.90 -10.66 -14.50
CA ILE A 311 -7.83 -10.94 -15.59
C ILE A 311 -9.27 -10.69 -15.16
N LEU A 312 -9.66 -11.09 -13.94
CA LEU A 312 -11.02 -10.92 -13.44
C LEU A 312 -11.39 -9.44 -13.29
N GLY A 313 -10.58 -8.65 -12.60
CA GLY A 313 -10.94 -7.26 -12.29
C GLY A 313 -9.77 -6.34 -11.92
N GLY A 314 -8.55 -6.88 -11.73
CA GLY A 314 -7.38 -6.11 -11.29
C GLY A 314 -6.63 -5.41 -12.43
N GLY A 315 -6.73 -5.92 -13.67
CA GLY A 315 -5.99 -5.44 -14.84
C GLY A 315 -6.58 -4.19 -15.52
N GLY A 316 -7.41 -3.42 -14.82
CA GLY A 316 -8.00 -2.19 -15.34
C GLY A 316 -8.90 -2.44 -16.56
N PHE A 317 -8.71 -1.68 -17.64
CA PHE A 317 -9.58 -1.72 -18.82
C PHE A 317 -9.59 -3.06 -19.57
N THR A 318 -8.59 -3.89 -19.39
CA THR A 318 -8.51 -5.21 -20.05
C THR A 318 -9.15 -6.32 -19.21
N SER A 319 -9.53 -6.03 -17.96
CA SER A 319 -10.15 -7.01 -17.07
C SER A 319 -11.63 -7.24 -17.40
N TRP A 320 -12.12 -8.44 -17.07
CA TRP A 320 -13.49 -8.84 -17.38
C TRP A 320 -14.56 -7.98 -16.72
N ILE A 321 -14.38 -7.67 -15.40
CA ILE A 321 -15.35 -6.84 -14.66
C ILE A 321 -15.41 -5.44 -15.26
N MET A 322 -14.26 -4.79 -15.49
CA MET A 322 -14.24 -3.46 -16.07
C MET A 322 -14.85 -3.44 -17.47
N SER A 323 -14.49 -4.40 -18.33
CA SER A 323 -15.00 -4.50 -19.70
C SER A 323 -16.52 -4.69 -19.71
N ARG A 324 -17.04 -5.65 -18.94
CA ARG A 324 -18.48 -5.95 -18.95
C ARG A 324 -19.30 -4.85 -18.28
N VAL A 325 -18.94 -4.45 -17.05
CA VAL A 325 -19.77 -3.52 -16.25
C VAL A 325 -19.69 -2.10 -16.81
N ARG A 326 -18.50 -1.67 -17.28
CA ARG A 326 -18.31 -0.32 -17.79
C ARG A 326 -18.48 -0.21 -19.29
N SER A 327 -17.72 -1.00 -20.08
CA SER A 327 -17.61 -0.75 -21.52
C SER A 327 -18.79 -1.32 -22.29
N ASP A 328 -19.25 -2.52 -21.96
CA ASP A 328 -20.32 -3.19 -22.69
C ASP A 328 -21.70 -2.72 -22.22
N GLU A 329 -21.91 -2.63 -20.90
CA GLU A 329 -23.20 -2.37 -20.31
C GLU A 329 -23.39 -0.92 -19.84
N GLY A 330 -22.30 -0.16 -19.69
CA GLY A 330 -22.37 1.26 -19.29
C GLY A 330 -22.91 1.52 -17.87
N LEU A 331 -22.84 0.48 -16.99
CA LEU A 331 -23.48 0.54 -15.67
C LEU A 331 -22.65 1.32 -14.63
N ALA A 332 -21.32 1.35 -14.78
CA ALA A 332 -20.43 2.00 -13.82
C ALA A 332 -19.27 2.74 -14.50
N TYR A 333 -18.81 3.83 -13.91
CA TYR A 333 -17.58 4.50 -14.36
C TYR A 333 -16.32 3.74 -13.96
N SER A 334 -16.33 3.13 -12.79
CA SER A 334 -15.23 2.33 -12.26
C SER A 334 -15.77 1.04 -11.68
N ALA A 335 -15.16 -0.07 -12.07
CA ALA A 335 -15.45 -1.41 -11.56
C ALA A 335 -14.17 -2.24 -11.59
N GLY A 336 -14.04 -3.23 -10.71
CA GLY A 336 -12.85 -4.06 -10.68
C GLY A 336 -12.84 -5.05 -9.53
N SER A 337 -11.70 -5.73 -9.34
CA SER A 337 -11.47 -6.56 -8.18
C SER A 337 -10.07 -6.39 -7.62
N MET A 338 -9.92 -6.69 -6.35
CA MET A 338 -8.66 -6.66 -5.64
C MET A 338 -8.56 -7.89 -4.72
N TYR A 339 -7.52 -8.66 -4.89
CA TYR A 339 -7.16 -9.72 -3.96
C TYR A 339 -5.98 -9.23 -3.10
N ARG A 340 -6.28 -8.72 -1.91
CA ARG A 340 -5.26 -8.28 -0.96
C ARG A 340 -4.71 -9.49 -0.21
N ILE A 341 -3.39 -9.69 -0.29
CA ILE A 341 -2.68 -10.74 0.40
C ILE A 341 -1.71 -10.07 1.37
N ASN A 342 -2.04 -10.11 2.66
CA ASN A 342 -1.19 -9.52 3.69
C ASN A 342 -0.12 -10.52 4.15
N GLN A 343 0.93 -9.99 4.81
CA GLN A 343 2.02 -10.78 5.37
C GLN A 343 1.74 -11.22 6.80
N THR A 344 1.02 -10.40 7.57
CA THR A 344 0.86 -10.57 9.02
C THR A 344 -0.51 -11.14 9.44
N TYR A 345 -1.56 -10.89 8.67
CA TYR A 345 -2.92 -11.39 8.91
C TYR A 345 -3.63 -11.60 7.56
N PRO A 346 -4.72 -12.41 7.51
CA PRO A 346 -5.48 -12.63 6.28
C PRO A 346 -5.96 -11.34 5.66
N GLY A 347 -5.81 -11.20 4.35
CA GLY A 347 -6.36 -10.08 3.60
C GLY A 347 -7.81 -10.29 3.19
N THR A 348 -8.24 -9.63 2.11
CA THR A 348 -9.60 -9.73 1.57
C THR A 348 -9.58 -9.82 0.06
N PHE A 349 -10.48 -10.62 -0.49
CA PHE A 349 -10.91 -10.50 -1.87
C PHE A 349 -12.12 -9.57 -1.93
N LYS A 350 -12.07 -8.57 -2.81
CA LYS A 350 -13.15 -7.60 -2.99
C LYS A 350 -13.30 -7.25 -4.47
N ALA A 351 -14.43 -7.57 -5.09
CA ALA A 351 -14.90 -6.91 -6.30
C ALA A 351 -15.75 -5.71 -5.90
N PHE A 352 -15.65 -4.63 -6.66
CA PHE A 352 -16.30 -3.37 -6.31
C PHE A 352 -16.70 -2.58 -7.55
N PHE A 353 -17.75 -1.78 -7.40
CA PHE A 353 -18.17 -0.79 -8.39
C PHE A 353 -19.01 0.31 -7.74
N GLN A 354 -19.21 1.40 -8.48
CA GLN A 354 -20.16 2.45 -8.15
C GLN A 354 -21.06 2.69 -9.37
N SER A 355 -22.37 2.53 -9.18
CA SER A 355 -23.36 2.54 -10.23
C SER A 355 -24.58 3.40 -9.85
N LYS A 356 -25.38 3.81 -10.85
CA LYS A 356 -26.70 4.39 -10.57
C LYS A 356 -27.49 3.45 -9.68
N SER A 357 -28.32 3.98 -8.78
CA SER A 357 -29.09 3.18 -7.82
C SER A 357 -29.85 2.03 -8.50
N ALA A 358 -30.59 2.29 -9.57
CA ALA A 358 -31.37 1.27 -10.27
C ALA A 358 -30.50 0.12 -10.85
N SER A 359 -29.28 0.41 -11.28
CA SER A 359 -28.40 -0.56 -11.98
C SER A 359 -27.50 -1.38 -11.06
N CYS A 360 -27.52 -1.14 -9.73
CA CYS A 360 -26.63 -1.80 -8.80
C CYS A 360 -26.80 -3.32 -8.77
N ALA A 361 -28.03 -3.83 -8.78
CA ALA A 361 -28.31 -5.27 -8.73
C ALA A 361 -27.83 -5.99 -10.02
N ARG A 362 -28.03 -5.37 -11.19
CA ARG A 362 -27.54 -5.88 -12.47
C ARG A 362 -26.02 -5.93 -12.53
N ALA A 363 -25.33 -4.86 -12.12
CA ALA A 363 -23.88 -4.83 -12.07
C ALA A 363 -23.33 -5.88 -11.08
N ALA A 364 -24.01 -6.13 -9.97
CA ALA A 364 -23.67 -7.19 -9.01
C ALA A 364 -23.82 -8.58 -9.64
N GLN A 365 -24.92 -8.86 -10.34
CA GLN A 365 -25.15 -10.12 -11.05
C GLN A 365 -24.02 -10.41 -12.04
N ILE A 366 -23.71 -9.44 -12.92
CA ILE A 366 -22.63 -9.57 -13.90
C ILE A 366 -21.31 -9.87 -13.22
N THR A 367 -21.01 -9.17 -12.11
CA THR A 367 -19.76 -9.36 -11.37
C THR A 367 -19.66 -10.77 -10.78
N ILE A 368 -20.74 -11.29 -10.20
CA ILE A 368 -20.79 -12.65 -9.62
C ILE A 368 -20.71 -13.70 -10.74
N ASP A 369 -21.39 -13.49 -11.86
CA ASP A 369 -21.32 -14.39 -13.03
C ASP A 369 -19.89 -14.49 -13.57
N LEU A 370 -19.13 -13.39 -13.58
CA LEU A 370 -17.72 -13.38 -13.97
C LEU A 370 -16.82 -14.11 -12.96
N MET A 371 -17.15 -14.08 -11.65
CA MET A 371 -16.46 -14.90 -10.66
C MET A 371 -16.70 -16.40 -10.90
N HIS A 372 -17.91 -16.81 -11.23
CA HIS A 372 -18.21 -18.19 -11.64
C HIS A 372 -17.52 -18.56 -12.94
N LYS A 373 -17.49 -17.63 -13.91
CA LYS A 373 -16.86 -17.87 -15.21
C LYS A 373 -15.37 -18.20 -15.05
N ILE A 374 -14.61 -17.45 -14.24
CA ILE A 374 -13.16 -17.67 -14.10
C ILE A 374 -12.84 -19.02 -13.41
N GLN A 375 -13.78 -19.58 -12.64
CA GLN A 375 -13.65 -20.91 -12.05
C GLN A 375 -13.97 -22.04 -13.06
N THR A 376 -14.86 -21.80 -14.00
CA THR A 376 -15.43 -22.86 -14.87
C THR A 376 -14.92 -22.81 -16.30
N GLN A 377 -14.30 -21.73 -16.72
CA GLN A 377 -13.77 -21.54 -18.07
C GLN A 377 -12.31 -21.09 -18.01
N GLN A 378 -11.48 -21.75 -18.80
CA GLN A 378 -10.11 -21.30 -18.97
C GLN A 378 -10.07 -19.95 -19.67
N VAL A 379 -9.16 -19.10 -19.20
CA VAL A 379 -8.83 -17.83 -19.85
C VAL A 379 -8.19 -18.08 -21.21
N SER A 380 -8.39 -17.19 -22.18
CA SER A 380 -7.73 -17.29 -23.48
C SER A 380 -6.22 -17.03 -23.38
N ASP A 381 -5.46 -17.56 -24.34
CA ASP A 381 -4.02 -17.29 -24.43
C ASP A 381 -3.70 -15.79 -24.49
N GLN A 382 -4.56 -15.00 -25.12
CA GLN A 382 -4.40 -13.56 -25.23
C GLN A 382 -4.57 -12.87 -23.88
N GLU A 383 -5.61 -13.20 -23.11
CA GLU A 383 -5.85 -12.66 -21.76
C GLU A 383 -4.70 -13.04 -20.81
N LEU A 384 -4.31 -14.33 -20.84
CA LEU A 384 -3.20 -14.83 -20.03
C LEU A 384 -1.90 -14.10 -20.35
N GLN A 385 -1.55 -13.97 -21.65
CA GLN A 385 -0.32 -13.32 -22.05
C GLN A 385 -0.34 -11.82 -21.75
N THR A 386 -1.48 -11.15 -21.92
CA THR A 386 -1.64 -9.73 -21.58
C THR A 386 -1.39 -9.48 -20.10
N SER A 387 -1.99 -10.28 -19.22
CA SER A 387 -1.79 -10.18 -17.77
C SER A 387 -0.35 -10.48 -17.38
N LYS A 388 0.24 -11.59 -17.85
CA LYS A 388 1.65 -11.93 -17.58
C LYS A 388 2.60 -10.83 -18.04
N ASN A 389 2.39 -10.29 -19.23
CA ASN A 389 3.20 -9.19 -19.76
C ASN A 389 3.09 -7.93 -18.88
N SER A 390 1.89 -7.60 -18.39
CA SER A 390 1.70 -6.48 -17.47
C SER A 390 2.60 -6.61 -16.24
N PHE A 391 2.61 -7.75 -15.58
CA PHE A 391 3.46 -7.99 -14.40
C PHE A 391 4.95 -8.02 -14.73
N VAL A 392 5.34 -8.70 -15.81
CA VAL A 392 6.76 -8.90 -16.15
C VAL A 392 7.40 -7.61 -16.66
N GLN A 393 6.69 -6.85 -17.53
CA GLN A 393 7.24 -5.64 -18.13
C GLN A 393 7.26 -4.45 -17.15
N THR A 394 6.33 -4.40 -16.20
CA THR A 394 6.32 -3.34 -15.18
C THR A 394 7.17 -3.68 -13.95
N PHE A 395 7.67 -4.92 -13.86
CA PHE A 395 8.45 -5.37 -12.70
C PHE A 395 9.65 -4.49 -12.34
N PRO A 396 10.46 -3.97 -13.29
CA PRO A 396 11.57 -3.08 -12.97
C PRO A 396 11.16 -1.80 -12.23
N ASN A 397 9.91 -1.37 -12.38
CA ASN A 397 9.38 -0.19 -11.68
C ASN A 397 9.41 -0.31 -10.15
N ARG A 398 9.60 -1.53 -9.62
CA ARG A 398 9.78 -1.77 -8.18
C ARG A 398 11.17 -1.37 -7.68
N PHE A 399 12.12 -1.19 -8.60
CA PHE A 399 13.53 -0.91 -8.33
C PHE A 399 14.02 0.37 -9.04
N GLN A 400 13.13 1.35 -9.24
CA GLN A 400 13.41 2.57 -10.02
C GLN A 400 14.46 3.46 -9.40
N SER A 401 14.64 3.42 -8.09
CA SER A 401 15.65 4.22 -7.39
C SER A 401 16.36 3.43 -6.30
N PRO A 402 17.56 3.82 -5.89
CA PRO A 402 18.27 3.25 -4.76
C PRO A 402 17.40 3.25 -3.48
N THR A 403 16.74 4.37 -3.19
CA THR A 403 15.86 4.50 -2.02
C THR A 403 14.69 3.52 -2.04
N GLN A 404 14.02 3.37 -3.18
CA GLN A 404 12.93 2.42 -3.33
C GLN A 404 13.42 0.98 -3.18
N THR A 405 14.57 0.66 -3.75
CA THR A 405 15.19 -0.68 -3.66
C THR A 405 15.57 -1.03 -2.23
N ALA A 406 16.28 -0.15 -1.53
CA ALA A 406 16.69 -0.39 -0.14
C ALA A 406 15.47 -0.51 0.79
N SER A 407 14.46 0.37 0.62
CA SER A 407 13.23 0.34 1.41
C SER A 407 12.39 -0.92 1.15
N LEU A 408 12.32 -1.40 -0.10
CA LEU A 408 11.63 -2.64 -0.45
C LEU A 408 12.22 -3.83 0.33
N TYR A 409 13.53 -3.98 0.32
CA TYR A 409 14.20 -5.07 1.03
C TYR A 409 14.15 -4.91 2.55
N ALA A 410 14.25 -3.68 3.06
CA ALA A 410 14.10 -3.41 4.48
C ALA A 410 12.70 -3.79 5.00
N VAL A 411 11.65 -3.44 4.26
CA VAL A 411 10.27 -3.80 4.62
C VAL A 411 10.03 -5.29 4.47
N ASP A 412 10.60 -5.93 3.45
CA ASP A 412 10.49 -7.39 3.28
C ASP A 412 11.14 -8.14 4.45
N GLU A 413 12.34 -7.74 4.90
CA GLU A 413 12.99 -8.32 6.07
C GLU A 413 12.18 -8.09 7.35
N LEU A 414 11.67 -6.87 7.55
CA LEU A 414 10.81 -6.53 8.70
C LEU A 414 9.57 -7.43 8.77
N LEU A 415 8.99 -7.76 7.62
CA LEU A 415 7.77 -8.57 7.50
C LEU A 415 8.06 -10.08 7.30
N GLY A 416 9.32 -10.49 7.26
CA GLY A 416 9.72 -11.89 7.10
C GLY A 416 9.56 -12.46 5.69
N ARG A 417 9.56 -11.59 4.64
CA ARG A 417 9.57 -12.06 3.25
C ARG A 417 10.99 -12.40 2.83
N SER A 418 11.17 -13.55 2.18
CA SER A 418 12.46 -13.95 1.62
C SER A 418 12.90 -13.02 0.49
N HIS A 419 14.18 -12.64 0.46
CA HIS A 419 14.78 -11.88 -0.64
C HIS A 419 14.70 -12.64 -1.98
N GLN A 420 14.64 -13.97 -1.95
CA GLN A 420 14.50 -14.82 -3.12
C GLN A 420 13.16 -14.59 -3.85
N TYR A 421 12.13 -14.10 -3.15
CA TYR A 421 10.82 -13.81 -3.72
C TYR A 421 10.90 -12.94 -4.99
N TRP A 422 11.72 -11.88 -4.98
CA TRP A 422 11.85 -10.98 -6.13
C TRP A 422 12.74 -11.56 -7.22
N GLN A 423 13.73 -12.37 -6.87
CA GLN A 423 14.58 -13.06 -7.85
C GLN A 423 13.73 -13.99 -8.72
N ASP A 424 12.80 -14.72 -8.11
CA ASP A 424 11.98 -15.73 -8.77
C ASP A 424 10.66 -15.17 -9.34
N TYR A 425 10.31 -13.93 -9.00
CA TYR A 425 8.97 -13.37 -9.28
C TYR A 425 8.57 -13.48 -10.74
N ARG A 426 9.41 -13.00 -11.67
CA ARG A 426 9.10 -12.99 -13.11
C ARG A 426 9.02 -14.40 -13.69
N GLU A 427 9.90 -15.28 -13.25
CA GLU A 427 9.90 -16.68 -13.66
C GLU A 427 8.61 -17.36 -13.19
N ASN A 428 8.21 -17.16 -11.94
CA ASN A 428 6.99 -17.74 -11.37
C ASN A 428 5.72 -17.20 -12.08
N ILE A 429 5.66 -15.90 -12.39
CA ILE A 429 4.56 -15.35 -13.22
C ILE A 429 4.56 -16.00 -14.61
N ASN A 430 5.74 -16.16 -15.26
CA ASN A 430 5.82 -16.76 -16.59
C ASN A 430 5.43 -18.24 -16.62
N LYS A 431 5.61 -18.98 -15.53
CA LYS A 431 5.18 -20.40 -15.40
C LYS A 431 3.67 -20.58 -15.29
N VAL A 432 2.93 -19.52 -14.94
CA VAL A 432 1.46 -19.61 -14.84
C VAL A 432 0.86 -19.93 -16.21
N ASP A 433 0.05 -20.97 -16.28
CA ASP A 433 -0.76 -21.34 -17.44
C ASP A 433 -2.28 -21.17 -17.16
N ALA A 434 -3.10 -21.38 -18.17
CA ALA A 434 -4.55 -21.19 -18.06
C ALA A 434 -5.22 -22.17 -17.07
N ALA A 435 -4.68 -23.38 -16.95
CA ALA A 435 -5.17 -24.36 -15.99
C ALA A 435 -4.86 -23.90 -14.55
N ALA A 436 -3.64 -23.44 -14.28
CA ALA A 436 -3.26 -22.92 -12.97
C ALA A 436 -4.09 -21.68 -12.57
N VAL A 437 -4.45 -20.80 -13.52
CA VAL A 437 -5.37 -19.66 -13.29
C VAL A 437 -6.74 -20.15 -12.84
N GLN A 438 -7.30 -21.14 -13.55
CA GLN A 438 -8.61 -21.71 -13.22
C GLN A 438 -8.58 -22.42 -11.86
N ASP A 439 -7.57 -23.27 -11.61
CA ASP A 439 -7.40 -23.97 -10.32
C ASP A 439 -7.27 -23.00 -9.15
N ALA A 440 -6.51 -21.92 -9.33
CA ALA A 440 -6.37 -20.89 -8.30
C ALA A 440 -7.68 -20.13 -8.07
N ALA A 441 -8.43 -19.82 -9.13
CA ALA A 441 -9.74 -19.17 -9.01
C ALA A 441 -10.74 -20.09 -8.30
N GLU A 442 -10.80 -21.37 -8.65
CA GLU A 442 -11.67 -22.36 -8.00
C GLU A 442 -11.33 -22.51 -6.51
N LYS A 443 -10.03 -22.55 -6.18
CA LYS A 443 -9.55 -22.76 -4.81
C LYS A 443 -9.70 -21.54 -3.91
N TYR A 444 -9.59 -20.30 -4.45
CA TYR A 444 -9.41 -19.10 -3.63
C TYR A 444 -10.42 -17.96 -3.86
N ILE A 445 -11.23 -18.02 -4.90
CA ILE A 445 -12.36 -17.10 -5.12
C ILE A 445 -13.63 -17.88 -4.83
N HIS A 446 -14.48 -17.38 -3.94
CA HIS A 446 -15.63 -18.15 -3.41
C HIS A 446 -16.95 -17.45 -3.68
N PRO A 447 -17.52 -17.56 -4.88
CA PRO A 447 -18.79 -16.93 -5.22
C PRO A 447 -20.01 -17.53 -4.48
N ASP A 448 -19.84 -18.68 -3.84
CA ASP A 448 -20.85 -19.39 -3.04
C ASP A 448 -21.01 -18.86 -1.60
N ARG A 449 -20.10 -17.99 -1.13
CA ARG A 449 -20.09 -17.48 0.25
C ARG A 449 -19.68 -16.01 0.33
N LEU A 450 -20.34 -15.18 -0.45
CA LEU A 450 -20.04 -13.77 -0.55
C LEU A 450 -20.68 -12.94 0.56
N VAL A 451 -19.89 -12.03 1.10
CA VAL A 451 -20.40 -10.84 1.78
C VAL A 451 -20.60 -9.78 0.71
N ILE A 452 -21.82 -9.27 0.59
CA ILE A 452 -22.17 -8.20 -0.33
C ILE A 452 -22.58 -6.99 0.50
N LEU A 453 -21.84 -5.88 0.35
CA LEU A 453 -22.15 -4.63 1.04
C LEU A 453 -22.61 -3.59 0.02
N VAL A 454 -23.76 -3.01 0.28
CA VAL A 454 -24.38 -1.97 -0.55
C VAL A 454 -24.59 -0.72 0.28
N VAL A 455 -24.00 0.40 -0.14
CA VAL A 455 -24.16 1.70 0.50
C VAL A 455 -24.77 2.67 -0.51
N GLY A 456 -25.93 3.24 -0.19
CA GLY A 456 -26.61 4.17 -1.09
C GLY A 456 -28.08 4.38 -0.70
N ASN A 457 -28.85 4.93 -1.63
CA ASN A 457 -30.31 5.06 -1.47
C ASN A 457 -30.94 3.66 -1.65
N ILE A 458 -31.10 2.94 -0.55
CA ILE A 458 -31.50 1.53 -0.57
C ILE A 458 -32.89 1.33 -1.16
N ASP A 459 -33.81 2.25 -0.92
CA ASP A 459 -35.17 2.14 -1.45
C ASP A 459 -35.20 2.28 -2.97
N GLU A 460 -34.33 3.09 -3.57
CA GLU A 460 -34.17 3.19 -5.01
C GLU A 460 -33.35 2.00 -5.58
N ILE A 461 -32.34 1.54 -4.86
CA ILE A 461 -31.50 0.42 -5.28
C ILE A 461 -32.32 -0.88 -5.35
N LEU A 462 -33.20 -1.14 -4.37
CA LEU A 462 -34.01 -2.36 -4.33
C LEU A 462 -35.15 -2.37 -5.37
N LYS A 463 -35.53 -1.22 -5.96
CA LYS A 463 -36.46 -1.21 -7.10
C LYS A 463 -35.86 -1.90 -8.33
N GLY A 464 -34.56 -1.80 -8.54
CA GLY A 464 -33.88 -2.36 -9.70
C GLY A 464 -34.23 -1.67 -11.02
N GLU A 465 -33.82 -2.26 -12.12
CA GLU A 465 -34.13 -1.82 -13.48
C GLU A 465 -35.39 -2.52 -14.00
N ALA A 466 -36.29 -1.75 -14.61
CA ALA A 466 -37.54 -2.27 -15.18
C ALA A 466 -37.27 -3.27 -16.33
N ASP A 467 -36.22 -3.05 -17.11
CA ASP A 467 -35.83 -3.88 -18.24
C ASP A 467 -35.08 -5.16 -17.82
N HIS A 468 -34.65 -5.24 -16.55
CA HIS A 468 -33.93 -6.37 -15.95
C HIS A 468 -34.54 -6.80 -14.61
N PRO A 469 -35.82 -7.21 -14.58
CA PRO A 469 -36.53 -7.54 -13.33
C PRO A 469 -35.96 -8.78 -12.62
N GLU A 470 -35.18 -9.61 -13.33
CA GLU A 470 -34.48 -10.77 -12.78
C GLU A 470 -33.28 -10.41 -11.90
N ALA A 471 -32.65 -9.23 -12.13
CA ALA A 471 -31.49 -8.80 -11.38
C ALA A 471 -31.91 -8.14 -10.06
N LYS A 472 -31.93 -8.92 -8.98
CA LYS A 472 -32.33 -8.47 -7.64
C LYS A 472 -31.34 -8.92 -6.59
N PHE A 473 -31.12 -8.06 -5.58
CA PHE A 473 -30.22 -8.40 -4.47
C PHE A 473 -30.70 -9.59 -3.63
N GLU A 474 -32.02 -9.84 -3.57
CA GLU A 474 -32.63 -11.00 -2.92
C GLU A 474 -32.15 -12.33 -3.51
N ASN A 475 -31.70 -12.35 -4.76
CA ASN A 475 -31.16 -13.55 -5.39
C ASN A 475 -29.77 -13.94 -4.87
N PHE A 476 -29.06 -13.03 -4.19
CA PHE A 476 -27.69 -13.24 -3.70
C PHE A 476 -27.64 -13.62 -2.24
N GLY A 477 -28.74 -13.58 -1.51
CA GLY A 477 -28.83 -13.97 -0.11
C GLY A 477 -29.81 -13.17 0.71
N GLU A 478 -29.75 -13.38 2.03
CA GLU A 478 -30.55 -12.65 3.00
C GLU A 478 -30.21 -11.16 2.95
N LEU A 479 -31.24 -10.30 2.92
CA LEU A 479 -31.07 -8.85 3.01
C LEU A 479 -30.99 -8.42 4.48
N VAL A 480 -29.86 -7.87 4.91
CA VAL A 480 -29.61 -7.39 6.25
C VAL A 480 -29.42 -5.87 6.25
N ARG A 481 -30.34 -5.12 6.84
CA ARG A 481 -30.18 -3.67 6.98
C ARG A 481 -29.23 -3.37 8.14
N LEU A 482 -28.16 -2.65 7.86
CA LEU A 482 -27.23 -2.14 8.87
C LEU A 482 -27.58 -0.68 9.20
N PRO A 483 -27.59 -0.31 10.48
CA PRO A 483 -27.77 1.09 10.87
C PRO A 483 -26.51 1.89 10.46
N LEU A 484 -26.71 3.12 9.99
CA LEU A 484 -25.63 4.07 9.92
C LEU A 484 -25.10 4.33 11.33
N ARG A 485 -23.80 4.54 11.49
CA ARG A 485 -23.19 4.77 12.80
C ARG A 485 -22.91 6.24 13.02
N ASP A 486 -23.09 6.69 14.24
CA ASP A 486 -22.66 8.03 14.63
C ASP A 486 -21.15 8.19 14.41
N PRO A 487 -20.70 9.23 13.71
CA PRO A 487 -19.30 9.37 13.29
C PRO A 487 -18.33 9.55 14.46
N MET A 488 -18.81 10.03 15.63
CA MET A 488 -17.98 10.34 16.79
C MET A 488 -17.96 9.22 17.83
N THR A 489 -19.05 8.45 17.93
CA THR A 489 -19.19 7.39 18.94
C THR A 489 -19.19 5.98 18.38
N LEU A 490 -19.35 5.85 17.06
CA LEU A 490 -19.52 4.59 16.31
C LEU A 490 -20.74 3.76 16.75
N LYS A 491 -21.60 4.29 17.60
CA LYS A 491 -22.85 3.67 17.99
C LYS A 491 -23.84 3.71 16.83
N PRO A 492 -24.70 2.68 16.69
CA PRO A 492 -25.79 2.72 15.73
C PRO A 492 -26.65 3.97 15.90
N ILE A 493 -26.96 4.65 14.81
CA ILE A 493 -27.97 5.71 14.80
C ILE A 493 -29.32 4.97 14.72
N THR A 494 -30.12 5.06 15.79
CA THR A 494 -31.50 4.56 15.83
C THR A 494 -32.44 5.67 15.38
N ASP A 495 -33.46 5.32 14.60
CA ASP A 495 -34.48 6.27 14.11
C ASP A 495 -35.37 6.87 15.24
N ASP A 496 -35.09 6.55 16.51
CA ASP A 496 -35.86 7.00 17.67
C ASP A 496 -35.69 8.50 18.02
N GLY A 497 -35.12 9.27 17.11
CA GLY A 497 -34.80 10.71 17.30
C GLY A 497 -35.47 11.69 16.36
N LYS A 498 -36.68 11.37 15.79
CA LYS A 498 -37.53 12.39 15.11
C LYS A 498 -38.89 12.46 15.75
#